data_875a143829f7def825b3c3ddb8c6d26c
#
_entry.id   875a143829f7def825b3c3ddb8c6d26c
#
_cell.length_a   1.000
_cell.length_b   1.000
_cell.length_c   1.000
_cell.angle_alpha   90.00
_cell.angle_beta   90.00
_cell.angle_gamma   90.00
#
_symmetry.space_group_name_H-M   'P 1'
#
loop_
_entity.id
_entity.type
_entity.pdbx_description
1 polymer ?
#
loop_
_entity_poly.entity_id
_entity_poly.type
_entity_poly.pdbx_seq_one_letter_code
_entity_poly.pdbx_strand_id
1 'polypeptide(L)'
;MEKMEVHRLGLLHRAFSLFIFNKKGELLLQQRAFDKYHSGGKWTNTCCSHPNPGEKTLPAARRRLNEEMGMECELHYAFNFIYQAGLEDGISEHEFDHVFWGISDSTPNPEPKEVAAFKFMSMENLAADLKRHPGQYTEWLKICFDRVAECHHQLF
;
A
#
# COMPACT_ATOMS: atom_id res chain seq x y z
N MET A 1 11.09 18.82 3.05
CA MET A 1 11.56 18.42 1.72
C MET A 1 10.41 17.80 0.96
N GLU A 2 10.24 18.14 -0.28
CA GLU A 2 9.17 17.65 -1.11
C GLU A 2 9.33 16.16 -1.42
N LYS A 3 8.18 15.47 -1.59
CA LYS A 3 8.12 14.02 -1.82
C LYS A 3 8.97 13.59 -3.03
N MET A 4 8.86 14.29 -4.17
CA MET A 4 9.62 13.96 -5.37
C MET A 4 11.12 14.15 -5.18
N GLU A 5 11.52 15.18 -4.44
CA GLU A 5 12.92 15.43 -4.15
C GLU A 5 13.51 14.35 -3.24
N VAL A 6 12.75 13.93 -2.21
CA VAL A 6 13.15 12.84 -1.32
C VAL A 6 13.35 11.56 -2.10
N HIS A 7 12.42 11.20 -2.99
CA HIS A 7 12.54 10.01 -3.82
C HIS A 7 13.72 10.10 -4.79
N ARG A 8 13.92 11.25 -5.41
CA ARG A 8 15.02 11.44 -6.35
C ARG A 8 16.39 11.30 -5.67
N LEU A 9 16.51 11.78 -4.43
CA LEU A 9 17.76 11.72 -3.67
C LEU A 9 17.93 10.40 -2.91
N GLY A 10 16.89 9.56 -2.86
CA GLY A 10 16.94 8.29 -2.14
C GLY A 10 17.01 8.44 -0.63
N LEU A 11 16.52 9.54 -0.07
CA LEU A 11 16.56 9.79 1.36
C LEU A 11 15.51 8.99 2.11
N LEU A 12 15.87 8.52 3.32
CA LEU A 12 14.94 7.80 4.18
C LEU A 12 13.81 8.72 4.64
N HIS A 13 12.58 8.28 4.48
CA HIS A 13 11.39 9.02 4.93
C HIS A 13 10.31 8.07 5.41
N ARG A 14 9.36 8.62 6.19
CA ARG A 14 8.26 7.82 6.72
C ARG A 14 7.21 7.53 5.65
N ALA A 15 6.68 6.31 5.70
CA ALA A 15 5.59 5.88 4.85
C ALA A 15 4.67 4.96 5.65
N PHE A 16 3.50 4.65 5.08
CA PHE A 16 2.63 3.63 5.63
C PHE A 16 2.00 2.82 4.51
N SER A 17 1.66 1.57 4.84
CA SER A 17 0.98 0.65 3.95
C SER A 17 -0.21 0.04 4.69
N LEU A 18 -1.38 0.12 4.08
CA LEU A 18 -2.62 -0.38 4.65
C LEU A 18 -3.09 -1.63 3.94
N PHE A 19 -3.51 -2.61 4.71
CA PHE A 19 -4.04 -3.88 4.22
C PHE A 19 -5.43 -4.05 4.80
N ILE A 20 -6.46 -3.81 3.99
CA ILE A 20 -7.86 -3.94 4.39
C ILE A 20 -8.39 -5.25 3.82
N PHE A 21 -8.90 -6.10 4.71
CA PHE A 21 -9.51 -7.37 4.34
C PHE A 21 -11.02 -7.28 4.50
N ASN A 22 -11.76 -8.03 3.69
CA ASN A 22 -13.17 -8.23 3.97
C ASN A 22 -13.34 -9.36 4.99
N LYS A 23 -14.57 -9.65 5.40
CA LYS A 23 -14.84 -10.69 6.40
C LYS A 23 -14.49 -12.10 5.92
N LYS A 24 -14.37 -12.30 4.61
CA LYS A 24 -13.93 -13.58 4.01
C LYS A 24 -12.40 -13.72 4.03
N GLY A 25 -11.68 -12.70 4.47
CA GLY A 25 -10.21 -12.71 4.48
C GLY A 25 -9.57 -12.35 3.15
N GLU A 26 -10.34 -11.84 2.19
CA GLU A 26 -9.80 -11.38 0.92
C GLU A 26 -9.21 -9.97 1.08
N LEU A 27 -8.06 -9.74 0.47
CA LEU A 27 -7.39 -8.46 0.52
C LEU A 27 -7.93 -7.53 -0.57
N LEU A 28 -8.23 -6.29 -0.17
CA LEU A 28 -8.58 -5.23 -1.11
C LEU A 28 -7.30 -4.68 -1.73
N LEU A 29 -7.16 -4.87 -3.04
CA LEU A 29 -6.03 -4.34 -3.81
C LEU A 29 -6.47 -3.10 -4.58
N GLN A 30 -5.55 -2.16 -4.76
CA GLN A 30 -5.75 -1.04 -5.68
C GLN A 30 -4.78 -1.12 -6.85
N GLN A 31 -5.23 -0.67 -8.01
CA GLN A 31 -4.35 -0.40 -9.14
C GLN A 31 -4.02 1.08 -9.15
N ARG A 32 -2.74 1.42 -9.08
CA ARG A 32 -2.30 2.82 -9.07
C ARG A 32 -2.67 3.49 -10.38
N ALA A 33 -3.07 4.75 -10.31
CA ALA A 33 -3.36 5.54 -11.50
C ALA A 33 -2.15 5.51 -12.46
N PHE A 34 -2.43 5.43 -13.77
CA PHE A 34 -1.38 5.22 -14.77
C PHE A 34 -0.42 6.41 -14.91
N ASP A 35 -0.84 7.60 -14.49
CA ASP A 35 -0.05 8.82 -14.56
C ASP A 35 0.71 9.14 -13.27
N LYS A 36 0.82 8.18 -12.35
CA LYS A 36 1.64 8.36 -11.16
C LYS A 36 3.11 8.53 -11.53
N TYR A 37 3.85 9.32 -10.73
CA TYR A 37 5.26 9.62 -11.00
C TYR A 37 6.17 8.39 -10.94
N HIS A 38 5.75 7.30 -10.30
CA HIS A 38 6.38 5.99 -10.36
C HIS A 38 5.35 4.89 -10.17
N SER A 39 5.67 3.69 -10.64
CA SER A 39 4.86 2.49 -10.47
C SER A 39 3.40 2.65 -10.93
N GLY A 40 3.15 3.55 -11.89
CA GLY A 40 1.82 3.77 -12.45
C GLY A 40 1.28 2.51 -13.11
N GLY A 41 -0.01 2.24 -12.89
CA GLY A 41 -0.68 1.06 -13.44
C GLY A 41 -0.43 -0.23 -12.68
N LYS A 42 0.49 -0.25 -11.71
CA LYS A 42 0.77 -1.47 -10.94
C LYS A 42 -0.27 -1.66 -9.84
N TRP A 43 -0.50 -2.93 -9.53
CA TRP A 43 -1.35 -3.34 -8.41
C TRP A 43 -0.56 -3.33 -7.11
N THR A 44 -1.25 -2.97 -6.03
CA THR A 44 -0.64 -2.92 -4.71
C THR A 44 -1.70 -3.18 -3.63
N ASN A 45 -1.28 -3.13 -2.37
CA ASN A 45 -2.19 -3.24 -1.23
C ASN A 45 -3.19 -2.07 -1.23
N THR A 46 -4.07 -2.04 -0.24
CA THR A 46 -5.22 -1.15 -0.24
C THR A 46 -4.87 0.33 -0.36
N CYS A 47 -3.84 0.79 0.35
CA CYS A 47 -3.43 2.19 0.34
C CYS A 47 -1.99 2.30 0.80
N CYS A 48 -1.22 3.14 0.14
CA CYS A 48 0.17 3.43 0.48
C CYS A 48 0.40 4.92 0.30
N SER A 49 0.96 5.59 1.30
CA SER A 49 1.25 7.00 1.21
C SER A 49 2.23 7.44 2.30
N HIS A 50 2.34 8.73 2.49
CA HIS A 50 3.27 9.36 3.42
C HIS A 50 2.52 10.34 4.32
N PRO A 51 2.91 10.44 5.62
CA PRO A 51 2.39 11.53 6.44
C PRO A 51 2.87 12.88 5.94
N ASN A 52 2.07 13.91 6.15
CA ASN A 52 2.53 15.28 5.96
C ASN A 52 3.54 15.64 7.06
N PRO A 53 4.42 16.65 6.85
CA PRO A 53 5.31 17.10 7.90
C PRO A 53 4.55 17.41 9.19
N GLY A 54 5.01 16.84 10.31
CA GLY A 54 4.37 17.01 11.61
C GLY A 54 3.12 16.17 11.86
N GLU A 55 2.63 15.46 10.86
CA GLU A 55 1.46 14.60 11.00
C GLU A 55 1.85 13.24 11.58
N LYS A 56 1.06 12.73 12.53
CA LYS A 56 1.27 11.39 13.07
C LYS A 56 0.82 10.34 12.05
N THR A 57 1.46 9.17 12.10
CA THR A 57 1.27 8.13 11.09
C THR A 57 -0.17 7.59 11.04
N LEU A 58 -0.77 7.25 12.18
CA LEU A 58 -2.13 6.68 12.16
C LEU A 58 -3.19 7.66 11.65
N PRO A 59 -3.25 8.92 12.10
CA PRO A 59 -4.16 9.88 11.50
C PRO A 59 -3.92 10.09 10.00
N ALA A 60 -2.66 10.10 9.56
CA ALA A 60 -2.32 10.22 8.14
C ALA A 60 -2.85 9.02 7.35
N ALA A 61 -2.69 7.81 7.88
CA ALA A 61 -3.19 6.59 7.26
C ALA A 61 -4.71 6.63 7.09
N ARG A 62 -5.44 7.04 8.12
CA ARG A 62 -6.90 7.19 8.05
C ARG A 62 -7.31 8.22 7.01
N ARG A 63 -6.64 9.35 6.98
CA ARG A 63 -6.91 10.42 6.02
C ARG A 63 -6.72 9.93 4.59
N ARG A 64 -5.59 9.28 4.31
CA ARG A 64 -5.30 8.82 2.95
C ARG A 64 -6.20 7.67 2.51
N LEU A 65 -6.59 6.78 3.42
CA LEU A 65 -7.55 5.73 3.09
C LEU A 65 -8.87 6.33 2.61
N ASN A 66 -9.33 7.38 3.27
CA ASN A 66 -10.54 8.06 2.84
C ASN A 66 -10.34 8.81 1.52
N GLU A 67 -9.22 9.52 1.37
CA GLU A 67 -8.92 10.27 0.15
C GLU A 67 -8.76 9.37 -1.08
N GLU A 68 -8.09 8.24 -0.94
CA GLU A 68 -7.81 7.35 -2.07
C GLU A 68 -8.93 6.36 -2.35
N MET A 69 -9.48 5.73 -1.31
CA MET A 69 -10.42 4.63 -1.44
C MET A 69 -11.82 4.93 -0.95
N GLY A 70 -12.06 6.14 -0.43
CA GLY A 70 -13.37 6.52 0.08
C GLY A 70 -13.85 5.65 1.23
N MET A 71 -12.93 5.17 2.06
CA MET A 71 -13.24 4.23 3.15
C MET A 71 -12.83 4.78 4.50
N GLU A 72 -13.59 4.39 5.51
CA GLU A 72 -13.25 4.57 6.91
C GLU A 72 -13.27 3.22 7.59
N CYS A 73 -12.23 2.92 8.37
CA CYS A 73 -12.06 1.62 8.98
C CYS A 73 -11.14 1.74 10.18
N GLU A 74 -11.39 0.95 11.22
CA GLU A 74 -10.46 0.85 12.34
C GLU A 74 -9.18 0.21 11.85
N LEU A 75 -8.05 0.85 12.12
CA LEU A 75 -6.73 0.38 11.69
C LEU A 75 -5.92 -0.08 12.90
N HIS A 76 -5.27 -1.22 12.75
CA HIS A 76 -4.44 -1.85 13.76
C HIS A 76 -3.00 -1.94 13.28
N TYR A 77 -2.05 -1.57 14.14
CA TYR A 77 -0.64 -1.66 13.81
C TYR A 77 -0.21 -3.13 13.70
N ALA A 78 0.50 -3.46 12.62
CA ALA A 78 1.02 -4.82 12.42
C ALA A 78 2.53 -4.89 12.65
N PHE A 79 3.30 -4.16 11.85
CA PHE A 79 4.76 -4.15 11.93
C PHE A 79 5.31 -2.96 11.14
N ASN A 80 6.64 -2.78 11.20
CA ASN A 80 7.31 -1.82 10.34
C ASN A 80 8.51 -2.48 9.67
N PHE A 81 8.98 -1.87 8.59
CA PHE A 81 10.18 -2.31 7.90
C PHE A 81 10.81 -1.14 7.14
N ILE A 82 12.10 -1.28 6.85
CA ILE A 82 12.81 -0.32 6.02
C ILE A 82 13.10 -1.01 4.70
N TYR A 83 12.79 -0.32 3.59
CA TYR A 83 13.17 -0.85 2.28
C TYR A 83 13.76 0.25 1.41
N GLN A 84 14.56 -0.18 0.45
CA GLN A 84 15.15 0.71 -0.55
C GLN A 84 15.08 0.00 -1.90
N ALA A 85 14.54 0.71 -2.91
CA ALA A 85 14.38 0.15 -4.24
C ALA A 85 14.64 1.22 -5.29
N GLY A 86 15.37 0.86 -6.34
CA GLY A 86 15.46 1.67 -7.55
C GLY A 86 14.20 1.45 -8.39
N LEU A 87 13.59 2.54 -8.82
CA LEU A 87 12.39 2.53 -9.65
C LEU A 87 12.72 3.11 -11.01
N GLU A 88 11.74 3.14 -11.90
CA GLU A 88 11.91 3.71 -13.24
C GLU A 88 12.22 5.22 -13.19
N ASP A 89 12.81 5.75 -14.25
CA ASP A 89 13.14 7.18 -14.41
C ASP A 89 14.13 7.72 -13.38
N GLY A 90 15.04 6.87 -12.88
CA GLY A 90 16.05 7.27 -11.92
C GLY A 90 15.53 7.59 -10.54
N ILE A 91 14.26 7.29 -10.27
CA ILE A 91 13.63 7.47 -8.97
C ILE A 91 14.01 6.29 -8.08
N SER A 92 14.31 6.56 -6.81
CA SER A 92 14.51 5.50 -5.81
C SER A 92 13.65 5.75 -4.60
N GLU A 93 13.28 4.66 -3.91
CA GLU A 93 12.55 4.72 -2.65
C GLU A 93 13.42 4.23 -1.51
N HIS A 94 13.43 4.97 -0.40
CA HIS A 94 14.08 4.58 0.83
C HIS A 94 13.13 4.97 1.96
N GLU A 95 12.33 4.00 2.41
CA GLU A 95 11.19 4.26 3.28
C GLU A 95 11.25 3.47 4.58
N PHE A 96 10.85 4.15 5.66
CA PHE A 96 10.49 3.51 6.93
C PHE A 96 8.98 3.33 6.89
N ASP A 97 8.55 2.12 6.54
CA ASP A 97 7.16 1.81 6.25
C ASP A 97 6.47 1.21 7.47
N HIS A 98 5.39 1.85 7.91
CA HIS A 98 4.53 1.35 8.98
C HIS A 98 3.33 0.63 8.37
N VAL A 99 3.13 -0.63 8.74
CA VAL A 99 2.08 -1.46 8.16
C VAL A 99 0.91 -1.57 9.15
N PHE A 100 -0.29 -1.28 8.65
CA PHE A 100 -1.55 -1.38 9.40
C PHE A 100 -2.50 -2.31 8.66
N TRP A 101 -3.37 -2.96 9.41
CA TRP A 101 -4.45 -3.78 8.83
C TRP A 101 -5.79 -3.36 9.40
N GLY A 102 -6.86 -3.70 8.68
CA GLY A 102 -8.22 -3.50 9.12
C GLY A 102 -9.14 -4.49 8.42
N ILE A 103 -10.36 -4.61 8.94
CA ILE A 103 -11.40 -5.47 8.34
C ILE A 103 -12.61 -4.60 8.06
N SER A 104 -13.10 -4.65 6.82
CA SER A 104 -14.28 -3.89 6.40
C SER A 104 -14.95 -4.58 5.22
N ASP A 105 -16.28 -4.64 5.25
CA ASP A 105 -17.08 -5.08 4.12
C ASP A 105 -17.66 -3.90 3.32
N SER A 106 -17.23 -2.67 3.62
CA SER A 106 -17.68 -1.49 2.90
C SER A 106 -17.23 -1.54 1.44
N THR A 107 -18.06 -1.02 0.56
CA THR A 107 -17.71 -0.87 -0.85
C THR A 107 -16.77 0.32 -1.01
N PRO A 108 -15.58 0.13 -1.61
CA PRO A 108 -14.69 1.25 -1.90
C PRO A 108 -15.30 2.26 -2.86
N ASN A 109 -14.92 3.51 -2.69
CA ASN A 109 -15.25 4.58 -3.63
C ASN A 109 -13.95 5.31 -3.99
N PRO A 110 -13.15 4.74 -4.90
CA PRO A 110 -11.81 5.26 -5.16
C PRO A 110 -11.81 6.60 -5.88
N GLU A 111 -10.80 7.42 -5.58
CA GLU A 111 -10.52 8.66 -6.29
C GLU A 111 -9.79 8.34 -7.60
N PRO A 112 -10.39 8.65 -8.77
CA PRO A 112 -9.79 8.24 -10.06
C PRO A 112 -8.41 8.83 -10.34
N LYS A 113 -8.07 9.96 -9.74
CA LYS A 113 -6.75 10.59 -9.90
C LYS A 113 -5.65 9.80 -9.21
N GLU A 114 -6.01 9.00 -8.20
CA GLU A 114 -5.07 8.21 -7.41
C GLU A 114 -5.14 6.72 -7.77
N VAL A 115 -6.33 6.21 -8.04
CA VAL A 115 -6.62 4.78 -8.17
C VAL A 115 -7.37 4.51 -9.45
N ALA A 116 -6.78 3.69 -10.33
CA ALA A 116 -7.41 3.33 -11.60
C ALA A 116 -8.49 2.25 -11.43
N ALA A 117 -8.30 1.31 -10.50
CA ALA A 117 -9.22 0.20 -10.26
C ALA A 117 -8.96 -0.42 -8.90
N PHE A 118 -9.90 -1.26 -8.45
CA PHE A 118 -9.72 -2.07 -7.24
C PHE A 118 -10.28 -3.46 -7.47
N LYS A 119 -9.82 -4.42 -6.66
CA LYS A 119 -10.38 -5.78 -6.63
C LYS A 119 -10.07 -6.44 -5.29
N PHE A 120 -10.88 -7.42 -4.92
CA PHE A 120 -10.61 -8.29 -3.79
C PHE A 120 -9.96 -9.58 -4.29
N MET A 121 -8.98 -10.06 -3.55
CA MET A 121 -8.27 -11.28 -3.92
C MET A 121 -7.92 -12.06 -2.65
N SER A 122 -8.08 -13.39 -2.69
CA SER A 122 -7.62 -14.23 -1.60
C SER A 122 -6.11 -14.16 -1.48
N MET A 123 -5.58 -14.35 -0.28
CA MET A 123 -4.15 -14.35 -0.07
C MET A 123 -3.45 -15.46 -0.84
N GLU A 124 -4.12 -16.61 -1.02
CA GLU A 124 -3.58 -17.73 -1.81
C GLU A 124 -3.43 -17.34 -3.29
N ASN A 125 -4.46 -16.72 -3.85
CA ASN A 125 -4.42 -16.28 -5.24
C ASN A 125 -3.40 -15.16 -5.44
N LEU A 126 -3.29 -14.26 -4.48
CA LEU A 126 -2.30 -13.19 -4.53
C LEU A 126 -0.88 -13.75 -4.49
N ALA A 127 -0.62 -14.71 -3.61
CA ALA A 127 0.69 -15.37 -3.54
C ALA A 127 1.08 -15.99 -4.88
N ALA A 128 0.14 -16.69 -5.53
CA ALA A 128 0.37 -17.30 -6.83
C ALA A 128 0.62 -16.25 -7.91
N ASP A 129 -0.15 -15.17 -7.91
CA ASP A 129 -0.03 -14.13 -8.91
C ASP A 129 1.26 -13.32 -8.77
N LEU A 130 1.72 -13.09 -7.55
CA LEU A 130 3.03 -12.46 -7.30
C LEU A 130 4.18 -13.26 -7.89
N LYS A 131 4.07 -14.58 -7.88
CA LYS A 131 5.09 -15.46 -8.49
C LYS A 131 5.00 -15.47 -10.02
N ARG A 132 3.79 -15.46 -10.57
CA ARG A 132 3.57 -15.55 -12.03
C ARG A 132 3.80 -14.21 -12.73
N HIS A 133 3.38 -13.12 -12.09
CA HIS A 133 3.36 -11.80 -12.71
C HIS A 133 3.94 -10.73 -11.76
N PRO A 134 5.20 -10.90 -11.27
CA PRO A 134 5.77 -9.97 -10.29
C PRO A 134 5.85 -8.53 -10.81
N GLY A 135 6.00 -8.35 -12.12
CA GLY A 135 6.08 -7.00 -12.72
C GLY A 135 4.78 -6.21 -12.67
N GLN A 136 3.65 -6.84 -12.36
CA GLN A 136 2.36 -6.16 -12.23
C GLN A 136 2.13 -5.58 -10.83
N TYR A 137 3.04 -5.81 -9.91
CA TYR A 137 2.90 -5.43 -8.51
C TYR A 137 4.01 -4.50 -8.05
N THR A 138 3.71 -3.65 -7.08
CA THR A 138 4.69 -2.72 -6.53
C THR A 138 5.78 -3.46 -5.75
N GLU A 139 6.97 -2.85 -5.68
CA GLU A 139 8.10 -3.42 -4.96
C GLU A 139 7.83 -3.59 -3.46
N TRP A 140 7.18 -2.57 -2.84
CA TRP A 140 6.92 -2.64 -1.39
C TRP A 140 5.94 -3.76 -1.02
N LEU A 141 4.95 -4.04 -1.87
CA LEU A 141 4.05 -5.17 -1.64
C LEU A 141 4.81 -6.49 -1.68
N LYS A 142 5.67 -6.67 -2.68
CA LYS A 142 6.45 -7.91 -2.83
C LYS A 142 7.38 -8.14 -1.63
N ILE A 143 7.98 -7.06 -1.11
CA ILE A 143 8.91 -7.16 0.00
C ILE A 143 8.22 -7.56 1.32
N CYS A 144 7.06 -6.98 1.61
CA CYS A 144 6.39 -7.22 2.89
C CYS A 144 5.35 -8.34 2.87
N PHE A 145 5.10 -8.94 1.72
CA PHE A 145 3.98 -9.89 1.56
C PHE A 145 4.01 -11.05 2.55
N ASP A 146 5.16 -11.69 2.75
CA ASP A 146 5.25 -12.86 3.63
C ASP A 146 4.88 -12.52 5.07
N ARG A 147 5.31 -11.36 5.55
CA ARG A 147 4.95 -10.92 6.91
C ARG A 147 3.46 -10.59 7.02
N VAL A 148 2.88 -10.00 5.98
CA VAL A 148 1.43 -9.73 5.92
C VAL A 148 0.65 -11.04 5.89
N ALA A 149 1.11 -12.03 5.15
CA ALA A 149 0.49 -13.35 5.10
C ALA A 149 0.47 -14.03 6.48
N GLU A 150 1.55 -13.89 7.26
CA GLU A 150 1.59 -14.39 8.64
C GLU A 150 0.54 -13.69 9.51
N CYS A 151 0.43 -12.38 9.42
CA CYS A 151 -0.61 -11.62 10.14
C CYS A 151 -2.00 -12.09 9.75
N HIS A 152 -2.25 -12.25 8.45
CA HIS A 152 -3.53 -12.74 7.94
C HIS A 152 -3.88 -14.11 8.50
N HIS A 153 -2.91 -15.01 8.55
CA HIS A 153 -3.12 -16.37 9.07
C HIS A 153 -3.54 -16.36 10.54
N GLN A 154 -3.08 -15.40 11.32
CA GLN A 154 -3.47 -15.25 12.72
C GLN A 154 -4.88 -14.66 12.88
N LEU A 155 -5.36 -13.91 11.88
CA LEU A 155 -6.66 -13.23 11.94
C LEU A 155 -7.82 -14.08 11.40
N PHE A 156 -7.53 -15.00 10.50
CA PHE A 156 -8.56 -15.79 9.78
C PHE A 156 -8.39 -17.31 9.82
#